data_25aef32d79e537ecf485818a8d6a7adc
#
_entry.id   25aef32d79e537ecf485818a8d6a7adc
#
_cell.length_a   1.000
_cell.length_b   1.000
_cell.length_c   1.000
_cell.angle_alpha   90.00
_cell.angle_beta   90.00
_cell.angle_gamma   90.00
#
_symmetry.space_group_name_H-M   'P 1'
#
loop_
_entity.id
_entity.type
_entity.pdbx_description
1 polymer ?
#
loop_
_entity_poly.entity_id
_entity_poly.type
_entity_poly.pdbx_seq_one_letter_code
_entity_poly.pdbx_strand_id
1 'polypeptide(L)'
;MDFKKKKYTVIRQAISKDLAVFLANYFLIKKQVYDTCRSTGYISPFEQMLGFYEPSKTGQVPDTYAHYADIAMETLLLKCQPAMEKATGLKLYPAYTYAR
;
A
#
# COMPACT_ATOMS: atom_id res chain seq x y z
N MET A 1 -19.69 -12.22 -14.07
CA MET A 1 -18.35 -11.97 -13.48
C MET A 1 -17.34 -12.91 -14.11
N ASP A 2 -16.29 -12.36 -14.66
CA ASP A 2 -15.34 -13.12 -15.48
C ASP A 2 -14.05 -13.50 -14.78
N PHE A 3 -13.96 -13.31 -13.45
CA PHE A 3 -12.70 -13.53 -12.74
C PHE A 3 -12.15 -14.94 -12.91
N LYS A 4 -13.00 -15.96 -12.70
CA LYS A 4 -12.55 -17.35 -12.80
C LYS A 4 -12.08 -17.70 -14.20
N LYS A 5 -12.66 -17.08 -15.22
CA LYS A 5 -12.33 -17.30 -16.62
C LYS A 5 -11.10 -16.52 -17.04
N LYS A 6 -11.03 -15.24 -16.70
CA LYS A 6 -9.96 -14.33 -17.13
C LYS A 6 -8.76 -14.28 -16.18
N LYS A 7 -8.94 -14.71 -14.93
CA LYS A 7 -7.94 -14.64 -13.86
C LYS A 7 -7.63 -13.22 -13.40
N TYR A 8 -8.47 -12.24 -13.76
CA TYR A 8 -8.40 -10.88 -13.25
C TYR A 8 -9.77 -10.23 -13.31
N THR A 9 -9.94 -9.17 -12.55
CA THR A 9 -11.14 -8.35 -12.63
C THR A 9 -10.78 -6.91 -12.31
N VAL A 10 -11.62 -5.98 -12.76
CA VAL A 10 -11.47 -4.56 -12.50
C VAL A 10 -12.69 -4.07 -11.74
N ILE A 11 -12.46 -3.41 -10.64
CA ILE A 11 -13.52 -2.81 -9.83
C ILE A 11 -13.36 -1.30 -9.97
N ARG A 12 -14.32 -0.67 -10.66
CA ARG A 12 -14.26 0.77 -10.87
C ARG A 12 -14.78 1.50 -9.64
N GLN A 13 -14.13 2.59 -9.30
CA GLN A 13 -14.52 3.45 -8.18
C GLN A 13 -14.67 2.67 -6.87
N ALA A 14 -13.76 1.73 -6.63
CA ALA A 14 -13.77 0.91 -5.43
C ALA A 14 -13.63 1.74 -4.16
N ILE A 15 -12.95 2.90 -4.25
CA ILE A 15 -12.84 3.86 -3.15
C ILE A 15 -13.24 5.24 -3.65
N SER A 16 -13.61 6.12 -2.72
CA SER A 16 -13.97 7.49 -3.07
C SER A 16 -12.74 8.26 -3.55
N LYS A 17 -12.97 9.32 -4.31
CA LYS A 17 -11.92 10.21 -4.77
C LYS A 17 -11.20 10.85 -3.59
N ASP A 18 -11.95 11.25 -2.56
CA ASP A 18 -11.37 11.88 -1.37
C ASP A 18 -10.43 10.91 -0.65
N LEU A 19 -10.82 9.65 -0.53
CA LEU A 19 -9.95 8.65 0.10
C LEU A 19 -8.69 8.41 -0.73
N ALA A 20 -8.83 8.36 -2.06
CA ALA A 20 -7.67 8.20 -2.94
C ALA A 20 -6.68 9.35 -2.80
N VAL A 21 -7.18 10.59 -2.77
CA VAL A 21 -6.35 11.79 -2.58
C VAL A 21 -5.68 11.76 -1.20
N PHE A 22 -6.44 11.40 -0.17
CA PHE A 22 -5.89 11.27 1.18
C PHE A 22 -4.72 10.28 1.22
N LEU A 23 -4.89 9.11 0.63
CA LEU A 23 -3.84 8.08 0.64
C LEU A 23 -2.60 8.54 -0.14
N ALA A 24 -2.79 9.18 -1.29
CA ALA A 24 -1.68 9.70 -2.08
C ALA A 24 -0.87 10.72 -1.28
N ASN A 25 -1.55 11.67 -0.62
CA ASN A 25 -0.90 12.67 0.21
C ASN A 25 -0.25 12.05 1.43
N TYR A 26 -0.91 11.09 2.05
CA TYR A 26 -0.39 10.39 3.22
C TYR A 26 0.97 9.76 2.93
N PHE A 27 1.08 8.99 1.84
CA PHE A 27 2.33 8.32 1.52
C PHE A 27 3.39 9.28 1.02
N LEU A 28 3.01 10.36 0.34
CA LEU A 28 3.95 11.39 -0.05
C LEU A 28 4.58 12.05 1.18
N ILE A 29 3.77 12.39 2.18
CA ILE A 29 4.26 12.97 3.43
C ILE A 29 5.16 11.96 4.17
N LYS A 30 4.76 10.70 4.24
CA LYS A 30 5.58 9.66 4.86
C LYS A 30 6.95 9.56 4.22
N LYS A 31 6.99 9.57 2.90
CA LYS A 31 8.25 9.54 2.17
C LYS A 31 9.12 10.76 2.47
N GLN A 32 8.52 11.95 2.49
CA GLN A 32 9.24 13.19 2.78
C GLN A 32 9.81 13.19 4.20
N VAL A 33 9.03 12.72 5.18
CA VAL A 33 9.52 12.61 6.56
C VAL A 33 10.67 11.60 6.63
N TYR A 34 10.54 10.47 5.99
CA TYR A 34 11.59 9.45 5.95
C TYR A 34 12.88 10.02 5.35
N ASP A 35 12.78 10.71 4.22
CA ASP A 35 13.93 11.29 3.53
C ASP A 35 14.60 12.36 4.39
N THR A 36 13.82 13.21 5.05
CA THR A 36 14.34 14.25 5.92
C THR A 36 15.07 13.64 7.12
N CYS A 37 14.46 12.67 7.79
CA CYS A 37 15.08 12.01 8.94
C CYS A 37 16.38 11.32 8.52
N ARG A 38 16.39 10.68 7.37
CA ARG A 38 17.56 9.99 6.86
C ARG A 38 18.70 10.96 6.57
N SER A 39 18.42 12.14 6.01
CA SER A 39 19.43 13.13 5.70
C SER A 39 20.01 13.78 6.96
N THR A 40 19.24 13.86 8.04
CA THR A 40 19.70 14.43 9.32
C THR A 40 20.28 13.40 10.27
N GLY A 41 20.22 12.11 9.90
CA GLY A 41 20.70 11.04 10.76
C GLY A 41 19.74 10.62 11.86
N TYR A 42 18.57 11.22 11.94
CA TYR A 42 17.53 10.84 12.90
C TYR A 42 16.53 9.92 12.21
N ILE A 43 16.27 8.77 12.81
CA ILE A 43 15.30 7.81 12.29
C ILE A 43 14.31 7.50 13.41
N SER A 44 13.04 7.83 13.16
CA SER A 44 11.97 7.46 14.08
C SER A 44 11.85 5.95 14.12
N PRO A 45 11.71 5.33 15.31
CA PRO A 45 11.51 3.88 15.39
C PRO A 45 10.33 3.39 14.57
N PHE A 46 9.24 4.13 14.50
CA PHE A 46 8.07 3.74 13.72
C PHE A 46 8.36 3.73 12.23
N GLU A 47 9.00 4.79 11.72
CA GLU A 47 9.34 4.86 10.30
C GLU A 47 10.38 3.82 9.93
N GLN A 48 11.32 3.57 10.82
CA GLN A 48 12.37 2.57 10.60
C GLN A 48 11.80 1.16 10.47
N MET A 49 10.71 0.87 11.19
CA MET A 49 10.10 -0.44 11.14
C MET A 49 9.30 -0.70 9.87
N LEU A 50 8.66 0.33 9.31
CA LEU A 50 7.69 0.16 8.24
C LEU A 50 8.16 0.72 6.91
N GLY A 51 8.92 1.81 6.90
CA GLY A 51 9.37 2.44 5.67
C GLY A 51 10.82 2.11 5.35
N PHE A 52 11.10 1.92 4.07
CA PHE A 52 12.45 1.62 3.62
C PHE A 52 12.58 1.90 2.12
N TYR A 53 13.83 1.97 1.65
CA TYR A 53 14.10 1.96 0.21
C TYR A 53 14.50 0.56 -0.22
N GLU A 54 13.94 0.10 -1.33
CA GLU A 54 14.28 -1.22 -1.84
C GLU A 54 15.75 -1.27 -2.29
N PRO A 55 16.45 -2.39 -2.03
CA PRO A 55 17.83 -2.52 -2.43
C PRO A 55 18.00 -2.38 -3.95
N SER A 56 19.08 -1.72 -4.36
CA SER A 56 19.31 -1.45 -5.78
C SER A 56 19.61 -2.71 -6.60
N LYS A 57 19.97 -3.82 -5.96
CA LYS A 57 20.30 -5.07 -6.68
C LYS A 57 19.28 -6.19 -6.49
N THR A 58 18.50 -6.15 -5.40
CA THR A 58 17.62 -7.26 -5.03
C THR A 58 16.16 -6.90 -4.93
N GLY A 59 15.81 -5.61 -4.92
CA GLY A 59 14.43 -5.18 -4.88
C GLY A 59 13.74 -5.34 -6.23
N GLN A 60 12.42 -5.55 -6.22
CA GLN A 60 11.63 -5.63 -7.45
C GLN A 60 11.70 -4.33 -8.25
N VAL A 61 11.63 -3.19 -7.55
CA VAL A 61 11.80 -1.88 -8.14
C VAL A 61 12.88 -1.18 -7.33
N PRO A 62 14.15 -1.33 -7.73
CA PRO A 62 15.27 -0.83 -6.93
C PRO A 62 15.19 0.66 -6.66
N ASP A 63 15.69 1.06 -5.51
CA ASP A 63 15.78 2.45 -5.07
C ASP A 63 14.43 3.16 -4.95
N THR A 64 13.34 2.39 -4.81
CA THR A 64 12.00 2.91 -4.63
C THR A 64 11.61 2.84 -3.16
N TYR A 65 11.05 3.94 -2.65
CA TYR A 65 10.53 3.95 -1.29
C TYR A 65 9.38 2.96 -1.13
N ALA A 66 9.41 2.18 -0.07
CA ALA A 66 8.40 1.17 0.19
C ALA A 66 7.96 1.21 1.65
N HIS A 67 6.74 0.73 1.90
CA HIS A 67 6.14 0.75 3.23
C HIS A 67 5.30 -0.51 3.42
N TYR A 68 5.63 -1.33 4.43
CA TYR A 68 4.86 -2.52 4.76
C TYR A 68 3.85 -2.23 5.84
N ALA A 69 2.68 -2.85 5.73
CA ALA A 69 1.69 -2.95 6.80
C ALA A 69 1.34 -1.61 7.45
N ASP A 70 1.29 -0.56 6.65
CA ASP A 70 0.90 0.75 7.14
C ASP A 70 -0.57 0.73 7.53
N ILE A 71 -0.91 1.39 8.66
CA ILE A 71 -2.27 1.38 9.19
C ILE A 71 -3.27 1.90 8.17
N ALA A 72 -2.92 2.93 7.40
CA ALA A 72 -3.82 3.47 6.39
C ALA A 72 -4.12 2.44 5.29
N MET A 73 -3.11 1.72 4.84
CA MET A 73 -3.29 0.68 3.82
C MET A 73 -3.96 -0.56 4.37
N GLU A 74 -3.66 -0.94 5.62
CA GLU A 74 -4.36 -2.06 6.26
C GLU A 74 -5.85 -1.76 6.41
N THR A 75 -6.19 -0.52 6.74
CA THR A 75 -7.59 -0.07 6.81
C THR A 75 -8.24 -0.12 5.44
N LEU A 76 -7.52 0.32 4.41
CA LEU A 76 -8.00 0.26 3.03
C LEU A 76 -8.27 -1.19 2.60
N LEU A 77 -7.37 -2.10 2.95
CA LEU A 77 -7.53 -3.52 2.62
C LEU A 77 -8.84 -4.07 3.20
N LEU A 78 -9.10 -3.80 4.48
CA LEU A 78 -10.33 -4.24 5.13
C LEU A 78 -11.56 -3.59 4.50
N LYS A 79 -11.46 -2.32 4.13
CA LYS A 79 -12.56 -1.59 3.51
C LYS A 79 -12.91 -2.16 2.13
N CYS A 80 -11.91 -2.58 1.37
CA CYS A 80 -12.09 -3.09 0.02
C CYS A 80 -12.44 -4.58 -0.03
N GLN A 81 -12.24 -5.31 1.07
CA GLN A 81 -12.44 -6.75 1.09
C GLN A 81 -13.83 -7.20 0.62
N PRO A 82 -14.95 -6.61 1.08
CA PRO A 82 -16.27 -7.06 0.62
C PRO A 82 -16.45 -6.90 -0.89
N ALA A 83 -15.98 -5.79 -1.46
CA ALA A 83 -16.09 -5.57 -2.90
C ALA A 83 -15.23 -6.56 -3.69
N MET A 84 -14.05 -6.86 -3.18
CA MET A 84 -13.15 -7.83 -3.81
C MET A 84 -13.72 -9.24 -3.75
N GLU A 85 -14.31 -9.63 -2.62
CA GLU A 85 -14.95 -10.94 -2.49
C GLU A 85 -16.15 -11.05 -3.43
N LYS A 86 -16.96 -10.00 -3.51
CA LYS A 86 -18.11 -9.98 -4.43
C LYS A 86 -17.65 -10.06 -5.88
N ALA A 87 -16.61 -9.33 -6.25
CA ALA A 87 -16.12 -9.28 -7.62
C ALA A 87 -15.46 -10.56 -8.07
N THR A 88 -14.84 -11.30 -7.16
CA THR A 88 -14.11 -12.53 -7.51
C THR A 88 -14.88 -13.81 -7.20
N GLY A 89 -15.88 -13.74 -6.33
CA GLY A 89 -16.57 -14.93 -5.84
C GLY A 89 -15.74 -15.76 -4.88
N LEU A 90 -14.65 -15.22 -4.38
CA LEU A 90 -13.73 -15.92 -3.49
C LEU A 90 -13.91 -15.42 -2.05
N LYS A 91 -13.66 -16.31 -1.09
CA LYS A 91 -13.51 -15.93 0.30
C LYS A 91 -12.08 -15.48 0.51
N LEU A 92 -11.89 -14.25 0.96
CA LEU A 92 -10.56 -13.66 1.10
C LEU A 92 -10.25 -13.34 2.56
N TYR A 93 -8.99 -13.47 2.92
CA TYR A 93 -8.51 -13.15 4.26
C TYR A 93 -7.41 -12.10 4.16
N PRO A 94 -7.52 -10.98 4.90
CA PRO A 94 -6.47 -9.97 4.86
C PRO A 94 -5.20 -10.50 5.52
N ALA A 95 -4.07 -10.30 4.85
CA ALA A 95 -2.77 -10.67 5.40
C ALA A 95 -1.98 -9.43 5.76
N TYR A 96 -1.51 -8.70 4.75
CA TYR A 96 -0.80 -7.45 4.96
C TYR A 96 -0.82 -6.64 3.68
N THR A 97 -0.47 -5.37 3.79
CA THR A 97 -0.36 -4.48 2.63
C THR A 97 1.09 -4.09 2.40
N TYR A 98 1.35 -3.66 1.16
CA TYR A 98 2.67 -3.22 0.73
C TYR A 98 2.48 -2.04 -0.21
N ALA A 99 3.04 -0.89 0.12
CA ALA A 99 2.96 0.32 -0.68
C ALA A 99 4.35 0.73 -1.14
N ARG A 100 4.46 1.15 -2.40
CA ARG A 100 5.70 1.65 -2.94
C ARG A 100 5.46 2.65 -4.07
#